data_a0f0af8ed4d38a0e5bfce8714dc150b6
#
_entry.id   a0f0af8ed4d38a0e5bfce8714dc150b6
#
_cell.length_a   1.000
_cell.length_b   1.000
_cell.length_c   1.000
_cell.angle_alpha   90.00
_cell.angle_beta   90.00
_cell.angle_gamma   90.00
#
_symmetry.space_group_name_H-M   'P 1'
#
loop_
_entity.id
_entity.type
_entity.pdbx_description
1 polymer ?
#
loop_
_entity_poly.entity_id
_entity_poly.type
_entity_poly.pdbx_seq_one_letter_code
_entity_poly.pdbx_strand_id
1 'polypeptide(L)'
;METNLLEEINNINSKMLKSYETLNNVEDVEIATSPKTAVYSEDKLTLYRYDRDTEPTYKTPVLVVYALVNTYKMLDIQPDRSYIRNLLAAGLDVYLIDWGYPTKMDKYISMDDYVNGYINNT
;
A
#
# COMPACT_ATOMS: atom_id res chain seq x y z
N MET A 1 -18.61 -40.00 25.32
CA MET A 1 -18.60 -39.61 23.88
C MET A 1 -19.24 -38.25 23.62
N GLU A 2 -20.40 -37.97 24.20
CA GLU A 2 -21.04 -36.64 24.01
C GLU A 2 -20.30 -35.47 24.63
N THR A 3 -19.60 -35.66 25.76
CA THR A 3 -18.77 -34.63 26.42
C THR A 3 -17.57 -34.21 25.61
N ASN A 4 -16.93 -35.10 24.88
CA ASN A 4 -15.79 -34.79 24.00
C ASN A 4 -16.18 -33.94 22.80
N LEU A 5 -17.35 -34.18 22.21
CA LEU A 5 -17.84 -33.42 21.06
C LEU A 5 -18.18 -31.98 21.46
N LEU A 6 -18.78 -31.77 22.61
CA LEU A 6 -19.10 -30.44 23.16
C LEU A 6 -17.82 -29.64 23.48
N GLU A 7 -16.83 -30.32 24.06
CA GLU A 7 -15.52 -29.69 24.32
C GLU A 7 -14.80 -29.30 23.02
N GLU A 8 -14.85 -30.15 22.00
CA GLU A 8 -14.29 -29.82 20.68
C GLU A 8 -15.00 -28.65 20.02
N ILE A 9 -16.32 -28.61 20.06
CA ILE A 9 -17.13 -27.50 19.52
C ILE A 9 -16.81 -26.20 20.27
N ASN A 10 -16.73 -26.23 21.59
CA ASN A 10 -16.36 -25.07 22.37
C ASN A 10 -14.93 -24.58 22.08
N ASN A 11 -14.01 -25.50 21.87
CA ASN A 11 -12.63 -25.19 21.54
C ASN A 11 -12.51 -24.55 20.14
N ILE A 12 -13.25 -25.08 19.17
CA ILE A 12 -13.33 -24.51 17.81
C ILE A 12 -13.96 -23.11 17.85
N ASN A 13 -15.06 -22.94 18.56
CA ASN A 13 -15.71 -21.63 18.70
C ASN A 13 -14.79 -20.61 19.38
N SER A 14 -14.06 -21.01 20.43
CA SER A 14 -13.09 -20.16 21.11
C SER A 14 -11.95 -19.75 20.19
N LYS A 15 -11.43 -20.65 19.36
CA LYS A 15 -10.40 -20.37 18.35
C LYS A 15 -10.92 -19.43 17.27
N MET A 16 -12.15 -19.61 16.80
CA MET A 16 -12.78 -18.74 15.80
C MET A 16 -12.98 -17.33 16.35
N LEU A 17 -13.43 -17.18 17.60
CA LEU A 17 -13.58 -15.88 18.26
C LEU A 17 -12.23 -15.16 18.40
N LYS A 18 -11.19 -15.86 18.83
CA LYS A 18 -9.84 -15.30 18.92
C LYS A 18 -9.30 -14.89 17.56
N SER A 19 -9.56 -15.67 16.52
CA SER A 19 -9.17 -15.32 15.15
C SER A 19 -9.89 -14.08 14.66
N TYR A 20 -11.17 -13.95 14.96
CA TYR A 20 -11.96 -12.77 14.60
C TYR A 20 -11.49 -11.52 15.34
N GLU A 21 -11.21 -11.62 16.64
CA GLU A 21 -10.62 -10.52 17.43
C GLU A 21 -9.24 -10.13 16.89
N THR A 22 -8.42 -11.11 16.52
CA THR A 22 -7.11 -10.85 15.93
C THR A 22 -7.23 -10.15 14.57
N LEU A 23 -8.18 -10.55 13.73
CA LEU A 23 -8.45 -9.90 12.44
C LEU A 23 -8.94 -8.46 12.62
N ASN A 24 -9.82 -8.21 13.58
CA ASN A 24 -10.28 -6.86 13.89
C ASN A 24 -9.14 -5.98 14.42
N ASN A 25 -8.26 -6.53 15.26
CA ASN A 25 -7.09 -5.82 15.75
C ASN A 25 -6.06 -5.57 14.64
N VAL A 26 -5.99 -6.43 13.62
CA VAL A 26 -5.14 -6.24 12.44
C VAL A 26 -5.65 -5.11 11.55
N GLU A 27 -6.96 -4.84 11.53
CA GLU A 27 -7.52 -3.68 10.82
C GLU A 27 -7.04 -2.35 11.42
N ASP A 28 -6.68 -2.33 12.69
CA ASP A 28 -6.11 -1.15 13.37
C ASP A 28 -4.60 -1.01 13.16
N VAL A 29 -3.94 -1.96 12.51
CA VAL A 29 -2.50 -1.83 12.18
C VAL A 29 -2.34 -0.80 11.07
N GLU A 30 -1.74 0.33 11.42
CA GLU A 30 -1.37 1.34 10.44
C GLU A 30 -0.30 0.79 9.49
N ILE A 31 -0.64 0.73 8.21
CA ILE A 31 0.27 0.38 7.12
C ILE A 31 0.47 1.59 6.22
N ALA A 32 1.59 1.63 5.51
CA ALA A 32 1.93 2.75 4.62
C ALA A 32 1.95 4.10 5.36
N THR A 33 2.54 4.12 6.57
CA THR A 33 2.57 5.29 7.46
C THR A 33 3.65 6.31 7.13
N SER A 34 4.56 6.01 6.19
CA SER A 34 5.59 6.96 5.80
C SER A 34 4.96 8.25 5.27
N PRO A 35 5.34 9.44 5.81
CA PRO A 35 4.75 10.70 5.41
C PRO A 35 4.96 10.99 3.93
N LYS A 36 3.91 11.42 3.25
CA LYS A 36 3.93 11.77 1.84
C LYS A 36 2.95 12.89 1.51
N THR A 37 3.22 13.58 0.43
CA THR A 37 2.40 14.69 -0.06
C THR A 37 1.95 14.42 -1.48
N ALA A 38 0.66 14.60 -1.77
CA ALA A 38 0.13 14.52 -3.13
C ALA A 38 0.61 15.73 -3.94
N VAL A 39 1.32 15.48 -5.02
CA VAL A 39 1.89 16.54 -5.88
C VAL A 39 1.22 16.63 -7.25
N TYR A 40 0.54 15.58 -7.68
CA TYR A 40 -0.19 15.54 -8.94
C TYR A 40 -1.34 14.54 -8.87
N SER A 41 -2.43 14.81 -9.59
CA SER A 41 -3.57 13.91 -9.67
C SER A 41 -4.21 13.99 -11.05
N GLU A 42 -4.53 12.83 -11.61
CA GLU A 42 -5.21 12.67 -12.90
C GLU A 42 -6.16 11.47 -12.82
N ASP A 43 -7.46 11.70 -13.03
CA ASP A 43 -8.51 10.69 -12.85
C ASP A 43 -8.43 10.01 -11.47
N LYS A 44 -8.22 8.71 -11.42
CA LYS A 44 -8.03 7.93 -10.19
C LYS A 44 -6.57 7.90 -9.68
N LEU A 45 -5.61 8.34 -10.52
CA LEU A 45 -4.19 8.32 -10.20
C LEU A 45 -3.82 9.49 -9.31
N THR A 46 -3.00 9.23 -8.32
CA THR A 46 -2.35 10.27 -7.50
C THR A 46 -0.85 10.01 -7.47
N LEU A 47 -0.07 11.04 -7.76
CA LEU A 47 1.38 11.03 -7.61
C LEU A 47 1.73 11.59 -6.24
N TYR A 48 2.39 10.80 -5.42
CA TYR A 48 2.90 11.21 -4.12
C TYR A 48 4.40 11.45 -4.18
N ARG A 49 4.85 12.46 -3.44
CA ARG A 49 6.24 12.62 -3.07
C ARG A 49 6.40 12.29 -1.60
N TYR A 50 7.32 11.41 -1.25
CA TYR A 50 7.60 11.11 0.15
C TYR A 50 8.35 12.26 0.80
N ASP A 51 7.90 12.64 1.99
CA ASP A 51 8.50 13.73 2.77
C ASP A 51 9.88 13.33 3.28
N ARG A 52 10.77 14.29 3.33
CA ARG A 52 12.16 14.12 3.81
C ARG A 52 12.48 15.18 4.85
N ASP A 53 13.23 14.77 5.87
CA ASP A 53 13.76 15.69 6.90
C ASP A 53 15.02 16.43 6.43
N THR A 54 15.69 15.89 5.41
CA THR A 54 16.94 16.41 4.86
C THR A 54 16.87 16.54 3.36
N GLU A 55 17.74 17.34 2.77
CA GLU A 55 17.89 17.43 1.32
C GLU A 55 18.31 16.09 0.72
N PRO A 56 17.80 15.70 -0.48
CA PRO A 56 18.22 14.49 -1.14
C PRO A 56 19.72 14.51 -1.47
N THR A 57 20.40 13.39 -1.23
CA THR A 57 21.82 13.24 -1.59
C THR A 57 21.99 13.20 -3.11
N TYR A 58 21.05 12.59 -3.80
CA TYR A 58 21.06 12.46 -5.26
C TYR A 58 20.07 13.43 -5.90
N LYS A 59 20.48 14.10 -6.94
CA LYS A 59 19.64 15.07 -7.68
C LYS A 59 18.56 14.41 -8.52
N THR A 60 18.80 13.17 -8.96
CA THR A 60 17.85 12.42 -9.78
C THR A 60 16.77 11.80 -8.90
N PRO A 61 15.49 12.15 -9.11
CA PRO A 61 14.40 11.55 -8.38
C PRO A 61 14.14 10.10 -8.84
N VAL A 62 13.56 9.30 -7.97
CA VAL A 62 13.14 7.92 -8.25
C VAL A 62 11.63 7.87 -8.31
N LEU A 63 11.06 7.45 -9.42
CA LEU A 63 9.64 7.20 -9.57
C LEU A 63 9.36 5.72 -9.37
N VAL A 64 8.56 5.40 -8.36
CA VAL A 64 8.10 4.03 -8.10
C VAL A 64 6.78 3.80 -8.81
N VAL A 65 6.79 2.90 -9.78
CA VAL A 65 5.60 2.47 -10.52
C VAL A 65 5.22 1.08 -10.04
N TYR A 66 4.18 1.00 -9.22
CA TYR A 66 3.74 -0.27 -8.66
C TYR A 66 2.71 -0.98 -9.56
N ALA A 67 2.52 -2.28 -9.34
CA ALA A 67 1.61 -3.08 -10.16
C ALA A 67 0.15 -2.60 -10.06
N LEU A 68 -0.55 -2.60 -11.19
CA LEU A 68 -1.94 -2.15 -11.30
C LEU A 68 -2.94 -2.95 -10.44
N VAL A 69 -2.61 -4.23 -10.19
CA VAL A 69 -3.48 -5.17 -9.46
C VAL A 69 -3.22 -5.21 -7.96
N ASN A 70 -2.17 -4.55 -7.49
CA ASN A 70 -1.79 -4.50 -6.08
C ASN A 70 -1.77 -3.05 -5.58
N THR A 71 -1.54 -2.89 -4.29
CA THR A 71 -1.42 -1.57 -3.69
C THR A 71 0.02 -1.26 -3.30
N TYR A 72 0.42 0.02 -3.35
CA TYR A 72 1.73 0.50 -2.91
C TYR A 72 2.01 0.23 -1.43
N LYS A 73 0.98 -0.05 -0.64
CA LYS A 73 1.09 -0.32 0.80
C LYS A 73 2.02 -1.48 1.13
N MET A 74 2.19 -2.42 0.19
CA MET A 74 3.15 -3.52 0.32
C MET A 74 4.61 -3.05 0.39
N LEU A 75 4.92 -1.88 -0.16
CA LEU A 75 6.26 -1.27 -0.14
C LEU A 75 6.58 -0.55 1.18
N ASP A 76 5.57 -0.33 2.01
CA ASP A 76 5.67 0.43 3.26
C ASP A 76 4.83 -0.23 4.36
N ILE A 77 5.04 -1.52 4.58
CA ILE A 77 4.21 -2.33 5.50
C ILE A 77 4.41 -1.91 6.96
N GLN A 78 5.66 -1.76 7.37
CA GLN A 78 6.04 -1.42 8.75
C GLN A 78 7.22 -0.46 8.73
N PRO A 79 7.39 0.39 9.78
CA PRO A 79 8.51 1.31 9.86
C PRO A 79 9.90 0.67 9.76
N ASP A 80 10.06 -0.54 10.29
CA ASP A 80 11.30 -1.32 10.28
C ASP A 80 11.46 -2.22 9.03
N ARG A 81 10.41 -2.35 8.22
CA ARG A 81 10.34 -3.18 7.00
C ARG A 81 9.78 -2.42 5.82
N SER A 82 10.10 -1.15 5.72
CA SER A 82 9.65 -0.31 4.63
C SER A 82 10.72 -0.21 3.55
N TYR A 83 10.40 -0.65 2.34
CA TYR A 83 11.23 -0.43 1.16
C TYR A 83 11.38 1.07 0.86
N ILE A 84 10.29 1.83 1.03
CA ILE A 84 10.27 3.29 0.84
C ILE A 84 11.21 3.99 1.82
N ARG A 85 11.16 3.64 3.10
CA ARG A 85 12.04 4.24 4.12
C ARG A 85 13.51 3.95 3.84
N ASN A 86 13.81 2.76 3.34
CA ASN A 86 15.17 2.38 2.94
C ASN A 86 15.68 3.22 1.76
N LEU A 87 14.83 3.50 0.77
CA LEU A 87 15.17 4.38 -0.34
C LEU A 87 15.41 5.82 0.14
N LEU A 88 14.58 6.33 1.02
CA LEU A 88 14.73 7.66 1.62
C LEU A 88 16.02 7.75 2.46
N ALA A 89 16.32 6.73 3.26
CA ALA A 89 17.55 6.66 4.05
C ALA A 89 18.82 6.60 3.18
N ALA A 90 18.72 6.03 1.99
CA ALA A 90 19.80 6.02 1.00
C ALA A 90 20.04 7.38 0.34
N GLY A 91 19.23 8.39 0.62
CA GLY A 91 19.38 9.75 0.08
C GLY A 91 18.63 10.01 -1.22
N LEU A 92 17.68 9.16 -1.59
CA LEU A 92 16.89 9.30 -2.81
C LEU A 92 15.65 10.17 -2.57
N ASP A 93 15.28 10.96 -3.56
CA ASP A 93 14.00 11.67 -3.60
C ASP A 93 12.98 10.75 -4.28
N VAL A 94 11.98 10.28 -3.53
CA VAL A 94 11.11 9.19 -3.94
C VAL A 94 9.71 9.71 -4.27
N TYR A 95 9.25 9.41 -5.46
CA TYR A 95 7.89 9.61 -5.94
C TYR A 95 7.19 8.26 -6.14
N LEU A 96 5.91 8.22 -5.90
CA LEU A 96 5.11 7.00 -6.02
C LEU A 96 3.81 7.28 -6.77
N ILE A 97 3.51 6.43 -7.73
CA ILE A 97 2.21 6.40 -8.38
C ILE A 97 1.25 5.51 -7.58
N ASP A 98 0.19 6.10 -7.08
CA ASP A 98 -0.98 5.40 -6.56
C ASP A 98 -2.05 5.35 -7.65
N TRP A 99 -2.28 4.16 -8.19
CA TRP A 99 -3.25 3.95 -9.26
C TRP A 99 -4.71 4.15 -8.83
N GLY A 100 -5.00 4.14 -7.54
CA GLY A 100 -6.34 4.14 -7.01
C GLY A 100 -7.09 2.83 -7.31
N TYR A 101 -8.40 2.84 -7.06
CA TYR A 101 -9.26 1.69 -7.34
C TYR A 101 -10.02 1.90 -8.63
N PRO A 102 -10.02 0.92 -9.57
CA PRO A 102 -10.76 1.03 -10.81
C PRO A 102 -12.27 1.08 -10.55
N THR A 103 -12.95 1.94 -11.29
CA THR A 103 -14.42 2.04 -11.33
C THR A 103 -14.96 1.51 -12.65
N LYS A 104 -16.28 1.45 -12.79
CA LYS A 104 -16.91 1.06 -14.05
C LYS A 104 -16.55 1.98 -15.21
N MET A 105 -16.20 3.23 -14.93
CA MET A 105 -15.78 4.21 -15.92
C MET A 105 -14.39 3.91 -16.47
N ASP A 106 -13.55 3.20 -15.71
CA ASP A 106 -12.17 2.90 -16.10
C ASP A 106 -12.04 1.69 -17.03
N LYS A 107 -13.14 1.00 -17.33
CA LYS A 107 -13.13 -0.24 -18.14
C LYS A 107 -12.58 -0.06 -19.56
N TYR A 108 -12.57 1.15 -20.08
CA TYR A 108 -12.06 1.48 -21.42
C TYR A 108 -10.60 1.94 -21.41
N ILE A 109 -9.98 2.08 -20.24
CA ILE A 109 -8.57 2.46 -20.12
C ILE A 109 -7.71 1.28 -20.54
N SER A 110 -6.91 1.47 -21.59
CA SER A 110 -5.99 0.46 -22.11
C SER A 110 -4.65 0.52 -21.39
N MET A 111 -3.81 -0.51 -21.59
CA MET A 111 -2.43 -0.52 -21.11
C MET A 111 -1.59 0.61 -21.75
N ASP A 112 -1.89 0.96 -22.99
CA ASP A 112 -1.26 2.10 -23.67
C ASP A 112 -1.60 3.43 -22.99
N ASP A 113 -2.84 3.61 -22.55
CA ASP A 113 -3.26 4.78 -21.77
C ASP A 113 -2.50 4.90 -20.45
N TYR A 114 -2.26 3.78 -19.76
CA TYR A 114 -1.46 3.77 -18.53
C TYR A 114 -0.01 4.17 -18.77
N VAL A 115 0.61 3.66 -19.81
CA VAL A 115 2.03 3.90 -20.09
C VAL A 115 2.25 5.26 -20.74
N ASN A 116 1.58 5.55 -21.85
CA ASN A 116 1.79 6.76 -22.63
C ASN A 116 0.98 7.96 -22.11
N GLY A 117 -0.11 7.74 -21.40
CA GLY A 117 -0.88 8.78 -20.74
C GLY A 117 -0.40 9.03 -19.32
N TYR A 118 -0.81 8.19 -18.38
CA TYR A 118 -0.61 8.44 -16.95
C TYR A 118 0.85 8.49 -16.52
N ILE A 119 1.66 7.51 -16.86
CA ILE A 119 3.08 7.49 -16.49
C ILE A 119 3.84 8.64 -17.16
N ASN A 120 3.58 8.88 -18.42
CA ASN A 120 4.26 9.94 -19.14
C ASN A 120 3.92 11.35 -18.63
N ASN A 121 2.71 11.53 -18.08
CA ASN A 121 2.27 12.81 -17.49
C ASN A 121 2.80 13.04 -16.07
N THR A 122 3.21 12.00 -15.37
CA THR A 122 3.78 12.11 -14.02
C THR A 122 5.27 12.42 -14.08
#